data_5fef65cd6d2f7e1a6390d9d451ba204f
#
_entry.id   5fef65cd6d2f7e1a6390d9d451ba204f
#
_cell.length_a   1.000
_cell.length_b   1.000
_cell.length_c   1.000
_cell.angle_alpha   90.00
_cell.angle_beta   90.00
_cell.angle_gamma   90.00
#
_symmetry.space_group_name_H-M   'P 1'
#
loop_
_entity.id
_entity.type
_entity.pdbx_description
1 polymer ?
#
loop_
_entity_poly.entity_id
_entity_poly.type
_entity_poly.pdbx_seq_one_letter_code
_entity_poly.pdbx_strand_id
1 'polypeptide(L)'
;MIINKPKKFGKKYSEIQKINFEQSPEIYIVNEEPSKAYFLKLFRKDCNPKKFSYKVKIHRKLNKKENPFFLKYISDSDAELIIREKYIVLEFAQRDSLSNYISGGNFLNEKMAKIVSWIVSKAIMFIHELDIAHGRISIKNIYLDRNYNIKIGGLDSGKMLDNVNKNKIKEYYLKDISALGLLLIQLLTGKDLFDSNFGNANLVKKAISDIKKGNSKKFWEIIKMNSDYNFTLELEELIENMFAEKISDMREILNHSWFSEISALDQKEFEKYKEELKSEFKKMEMNENNGDN
;
A
#
# COMPACT_ATOMS: atom_id res chain seq x y z
N MET A 1 2.82 40.58 -5.55
CA MET A 1 2.70 39.10 -5.49
C MET A 1 2.18 38.61 -6.82
N ILE A 2 2.96 37.85 -7.57
CA ILE A 2 2.50 37.19 -8.80
C ILE A 2 1.66 35.98 -8.31
N ILE A 3 0.33 36.13 -8.36
CA ILE A 3 -0.56 34.97 -8.09
C ILE A 3 -0.43 34.06 -9.30
N ASN A 4 0.41 33.02 -9.19
CA ASN A 4 0.49 31.99 -10.22
C ASN A 4 -0.90 31.37 -10.36
N LYS A 5 -1.49 31.45 -11.57
CA LYS A 5 -2.75 30.78 -11.86
C LYS A 5 -2.58 29.27 -11.60
N PRO A 6 -3.57 28.61 -10.95
CA PRO A 6 -3.50 27.17 -10.70
C PRO A 6 -3.36 26.42 -12.03
N LYS A 7 -2.52 25.39 -12.04
CA LYS A 7 -2.32 24.52 -13.20
C LYS A 7 -3.63 23.82 -13.52
N LYS A 8 -3.97 23.73 -14.80
CA LYS A 8 -5.13 22.98 -15.28
C LYS A 8 -4.70 21.69 -15.95
N PHE A 9 -5.47 20.63 -15.72
CA PHE A 9 -5.29 19.32 -16.32
C PHE A 9 -6.53 18.98 -17.14
N GLY A 10 -6.36 18.98 -18.46
CA GLY A 10 -7.49 18.92 -19.35
C GLY A 10 -8.44 20.13 -19.18
N LYS A 11 -9.72 19.91 -19.47
CA LYS A 11 -10.75 20.94 -19.29
C LYS A 11 -11.42 20.91 -17.89
N LYS A 12 -11.22 19.81 -17.14
CA LYS A 12 -12.00 19.48 -15.95
C LYS A 12 -11.31 19.85 -14.64
N TYR A 13 -10.00 19.59 -14.52
CA TYR A 13 -9.32 19.60 -13.24
C TYR A 13 -8.44 20.82 -13.05
N SER A 14 -8.53 21.43 -11.87
CA SER A 14 -7.67 22.53 -11.45
C SER A 14 -6.82 22.10 -10.25
N GLU A 15 -5.53 22.47 -10.26
CA GLU A 15 -4.62 22.21 -9.15
C GLU A 15 -5.07 22.94 -7.89
N ILE A 16 -5.12 22.20 -6.76
CA ILE A 16 -5.18 22.74 -5.42
C ILE A 16 -3.78 22.74 -4.83
N GLN A 17 -3.10 21.59 -4.89
CA GLN A 17 -1.78 21.40 -4.28
C GLN A 17 -0.98 20.32 -5.03
N LYS A 18 0.32 20.50 -5.16
CA LYS A 18 1.26 19.45 -5.56
C LYS A 18 1.82 18.78 -4.30
N ILE A 19 1.72 17.44 -4.21
CA ILE A 19 2.11 16.70 -3.01
C ILE A 19 3.57 16.26 -3.09
N ASN A 20 4.03 15.75 -4.27
CA ASN A 20 5.41 15.31 -4.46
C ASN A 20 6.10 16.09 -5.57
N PHE A 21 7.34 16.51 -5.35
CA PHE A 21 8.07 17.37 -6.27
C PHE A 21 9.11 16.63 -7.10
N GLU A 22 9.59 15.47 -6.66
CA GLU A 22 10.78 14.80 -7.21
C GLU A 22 10.50 13.43 -7.86
N GLN A 23 9.29 12.88 -7.68
CA GLN A 23 8.98 11.53 -8.15
C GLN A 23 8.10 11.53 -9.40
N SER A 24 8.21 10.47 -10.21
CA SER A 24 7.30 10.21 -11.32
C SER A 24 6.48 8.94 -11.01
N PRO A 25 5.13 9.01 -11.13
CA PRO A 25 4.33 10.17 -11.52
C PRO A 25 4.30 11.27 -10.45
N GLU A 26 4.18 12.53 -10.90
CA GLU A 26 3.88 13.65 -10.00
C GLU A 26 2.46 13.51 -9.46
N ILE A 27 2.25 13.78 -8.17
CA ILE A 27 0.93 13.67 -7.53
C ILE A 27 0.42 15.06 -7.17
N TYR A 28 -0.81 15.33 -7.57
CA TYR A 28 -1.52 16.57 -7.28
C TYR A 28 -2.83 16.28 -6.56
N ILE A 29 -3.23 17.17 -5.66
CA ILE A 29 -4.62 17.31 -5.24
C ILE A 29 -5.25 18.27 -6.24
N VAL A 30 -6.36 17.86 -6.84
CA VAL A 30 -7.10 18.64 -7.82
C VAL A 30 -8.58 18.68 -7.46
N ASN A 31 -9.30 19.69 -7.96
CA ASN A 31 -10.76 19.72 -7.92
C ASN A 31 -11.34 19.75 -9.34
N GLU A 32 -12.50 19.18 -9.47
CA GLU A 32 -13.40 19.34 -10.64
C GLU A 32 -14.43 20.42 -10.34
N GLU A 33 -14.95 20.38 -9.09
CA GLU A 33 -15.85 21.37 -8.49
C GLU A 33 -15.28 21.81 -7.14
N PRO A 34 -15.64 22.99 -6.61
CA PRO A 34 -15.03 23.54 -5.39
C PRO A 34 -15.06 22.62 -4.17
N SER A 35 -16.05 21.71 -4.09
CA SER A 35 -16.27 20.83 -2.92
C SER A 35 -15.70 19.43 -3.07
N LYS A 36 -15.16 19.06 -4.25
CA LYS A 36 -14.78 17.67 -4.52
C LYS A 36 -13.33 17.55 -4.99
N ALA A 37 -12.49 17.07 -4.09
CA ALA A 37 -11.07 16.86 -4.35
C ALA A 37 -10.78 15.43 -4.82
N TYR A 38 -9.69 15.30 -5.60
CA TYR A 38 -9.19 14.05 -6.14
C TYR A 38 -7.66 14.00 -6.11
N PHE A 39 -7.08 12.80 -6.11
CA PHE A 39 -5.69 12.60 -6.49
C PHE A 39 -5.56 12.56 -8.00
N LEU A 40 -4.67 13.37 -8.56
CA LEU A 40 -4.28 13.31 -9.95
C LEU A 40 -2.81 12.89 -10.04
N LYS A 41 -2.54 11.79 -10.72
CA LYS A 41 -1.20 11.30 -11.01
C LYS A 41 -0.80 11.71 -12.42
N LEU A 42 0.14 12.64 -12.52
CA LEU A 42 0.66 13.13 -13.80
C LEU A 42 1.93 12.35 -14.17
N PHE A 43 1.89 11.68 -15.29
CA PHE A 43 3.02 10.95 -15.85
C PHE A 43 3.90 11.85 -16.70
N ARG A 44 5.19 11.56 -16.75
CA ARG A 44 6.14 12.30 -17.60
C ARG A 44 5.68 12.36 -19.05
N LYS A 45 6.03 13.44 -19.76
CA LYS A 45 5.68 13.64 -21.18
C LYS A 45 6.25 12.54 -22.08
N ASP A 46 7.42 12.00 -21.75
CA ASP A 46 8.10 10.90 -22.43
C ASP A 46 7.57 9.50 -22.04
N CYS A 47 6.59 9.43 -21.16
CA CYS A 47 5.96 8.15 -20.79
C CYS A 47 5.42 7.47 -22.05
N ASN A 48 5.87 6.24 -22.29
CA ASN A 48 5.42 5.45 -23.43
C ASN A 48 3.89 5.28 -23.41
N PRO A 49 3.17 5.63 -24.51
CA PRO A 49 1.71 5.55 -24.57
C PRO A 49 1.16 4.15 -24.24
N LYS A 50 1.81 3.09 -24.74
CA LYS A 50 1.39 1.70 -24.45
C LYS A 50 1.52 1.36 -22.97
N LYS A 51 2.59 1.84 -22.30
CA LYS A 51 2.75 1.66 -20.84
C LYS A 51 1.70 2.45 -20.05
N PHE A 52 1.35 3.65 -20.50
CA PHE A 52 0.30 4.44 -19.87
C PHE A 52 -1.07 3.77 -20.02
N SER A 53 -1.48 3.46 -21.25
CA SER A 53 -2.76 2.74 -21.49
C SER A 53 -2.84 1.41 -20.72
N TYR A 54 -1.72 0.73 -20.54
CA TYR A 54 -1.67 -0.49 -19.72
C TYR A 54 -2.01 -0.21 -18.24
N LYS A 55 -1.47 0.86 -17.66
CA LYS A 55 -1.80 1.29 -16.28
C LYS A 55 -3.28 1.67 -16.16
N VAL A 56 -3.80 2.42 -17.11
CA VAL A 56 -5.23 2.77 -17.19
C VAL A 56 -6.11 1.52 -17.21
N LYS A 57 -5.74 0.51 -18.01
CA LYS A 57 -6.48 -0.77 -18.10
C LYS A 57 -6.57 -1.49 -16.76
N ILE A 58 -5.50 -1.47 -15.94
CA ILE A 58 -5.52 -2.06 -14.58
C ILE A 58 -6.59 -1.38 -13.73
N HIS A 59 -6.57 -0.05 -13.67
CA HIS A 59 -7.56 0.70 -12.90
C HIS A 59 -8.98 0.50 -13.40
N ARG A 60 -9.19 0.48 -14.72
CA ARG A 60 -10.50 0.23 -15.32
C ARG A 60 -10.99 -1.22 -15.06
N LYS A 61 -10.09 -2.21 -15.07
CA LYS A 61 -10.43 -3.61 -14.75
C LYS A 61 -10.90 -3.73 -13.30
N LEU A 62 -10.16 -3.12 -12.39
CA LEU A 62 -10.51 -3.08 -10.97
C LEU A 62 -11.85 -2.38 -10.71
N ASN A 63 -12.11 -1.26 -11.39
CA ASN A 63 -13.32 -0.46 -11.18
C ASN A 63 -14.62 -1.11 -11.71
N LYS A 64 -14.53 -2.19 -12.48
CA LYS A 64 -15.70 -2.98 -12.94
C LYS A 64 -16.38 -3.76 -11.82
N LYS A 65 -15.69 -3.98 -10.72
CA LYS A 65 -16.23 -4.64 -9.53
C LYS A 65 -16.24 -3.64 -8.37
N GLU A 66 -17.30 -3.66 -7.60
CA GLU A 66 -17.38 -2.84 -6.39
C GLU A 66 -16.29 -3.28 -5.41
N ASN A 67 -15.48 -2.32 -4.97
CA ASN A 67 -14.35 -2.60 -4.12
C ASN A 67 -14.13 -1.47 -3.11
N PRO A 68 -14.30 -1.72 -1.82
CA PRO A 68 -14.11 -0.71 -0.78
C PRO A 68 -12.64 -0.47 -0.43
N PHE A 69 -11.74 -1.39 -0.81
CA PHE A 69 -10.35 -1.39 -0.32
C PHE A 69 -9.41 -0.50 -1.12
N PHE A 70 -9.67 -0.30 -2.43
CA PHE A 70 -8.79 0.48 -3.29
C PHE A 70 -9.30 1.90 -3.51
N LEU A 71 -8.36 2.84 -3.74
CA LEU A 71 -8.72 4.17 -4.22
C LEU A 71 -9.51 4.03 -5.53
N LYS A 72 -10.73 4.55 -5.53
CA LYS A 72 -11.64 4.47 -6.68
C LYS A 72 -11.04 5.20 -7.87
N TYR A 73 -11.00 4.55 -9.02
CA TYR A 73 -10.67 5.20 -10.28
C TYR A 73 -11.82 6.12 -10.72
N ILE A 74 -11.49 7.34 -11.12
CA ILE A 74 -12.44 8.37 -11.54
C ILE A 74 -12.36 8.59 -13.05
N SER A 75 -11.18 8.95 -13.56
CA SER A 75 -10.95 9.22 -14.97
C SER A 75 -9.47 9.15 -15.35
N ASP A 76 -9.17 9.30 -16.61
CA ASP A 76 -7.83 9.43 -17.17
C ASP A 76 -7.83 10.27 -18.44
N SER A 77 -6.64 10.62 -18.91
CA SER A 77 -6.43 11.39 -20.13
C SER A 77 -6.42 10.53 -21.42
N ASP A 78 -6.54 9.21 -21.34
CA ASP A 78 -6.46 8.30 -22.50
C ASP A 78 -7.69 8.47 -23.44
N ALA A 79 -8.81 8.94 -22.87
CA ALA A 79 -10.03 9.26 -23.63
C ALA A 79 -9.99 10.63 -24.34
N GLU A 80 -9.03 11.48 -23.99
CA GLU A 80 -8.90 12.83 -24.54
C GLU A 80 -7.78 12.87 -25.59
N LEU A 81 -8.10 12.60 -26.84
CA LEU A 81 -7.18 12.55 -27.99
C LEU A 81 -6.31 13.82 -28.23
N ILE A 82 -6.63 14.92 -27.57
CA ILE A 82 -6.03 16.24 -27.79
C ILE A 82 -5.00 16.59 -26.69
N ILE A 83 -4.97 15.86 -25.57
CA ILE A 83 -4.17 16.25 -24.41
C ILE A 83 -2.76 15.63 -24.47
N ARG A 84 -1.73 16.50 -24.47
CA ARG A 84 -0.31 16.08 -24.40
C ARG A 84 0.09 15.48 -23.05
N GLU A 85 -0.70 15.70 -22.00
CA GLU A 85 -0.41 15.26 -20.63
C GLU A 85 -1.13 13.95 -20.32
N LYS A 86 -0.38 12.95 -19.84
CA LYS A 86 -0.92 11.65 -19.43
C LYS A 86 -1.18 11.65 -17.93
N TYR A 87 -2.43 11.54 -17.51
CA TYR A 87 -2.79 11.52 -16.10
C TYR A 87 -3.88 10.48 -15.79
N ILE A 88 -3.90 10.03 -14.54
CA ILE A 88 -4.94 9.19 -13.95
C ILE A 88 -5.48 9.92 -12.73
N VAL A 89 -6.81 9.98 -12.60
CA VAL A 89 -7.52 10.61 -11.47
C VAL A 89 -8.14 9.52 -10.61
N LEU A 90 -7.87 9.59 -9.31
CA LEU A 90 -8.32 8.65 -8.30
C LEU A 90 -9.06 9.37 -7.17
N GLU A 91 -9.84 8.61 -6.40
CA GLU A 91 -10.41 9.06 -5.13
C GLU A 91 -9.33 9.72 -4.27
N PHE A 92 -9.68 10.81 -3.60
CA PHE A 92 -8.81 11.48 -2.64
C PHE A 92 -8.98 10.87 -1.26
N ALA A 93 -7.89 10.35 -0.71
CA ALA A 93 -7.82 9.92 0.67
C ALA A 93 -7.32 11.08 1.54
N GLN A 94 -8.20 11.62 2.38
CA GLN A 94 -8.00 12.91 3.04
C GLN A 94 -7.01 12.89 4.20
N ARG A 95 -6.65 11.69 4.69
CA ARG A 95 -5.80 11.51 5.88
C ARG A 95 -4.38 11.05 5.56
N ASP A 96 -3.99 11.14 4.27
CA ASP A 96 -2.66 10.73 3.80
C ASP A 96 -2.37 9.22 3.89
N SER A 97 -1.13 8.82 3.69
CA SER A 97 -0.70 7.43 3.72
C SER A 97 -0.24 7.00 5.11
N LEU A 98 -0.21 5.70 5.38
CA LEU A 98 0.29 5.16 6.65
C LEU A 98 1.75 5.54 6.92
N SER A 99 2.52 5.99 5.91
CA SER A 99 3.88 6.44 6.15
C SER A 99 3.96 7.66 7.07
N ASN A 100 2.90 8.47 7.15
CA ASN A 100 2.85 9.61 8.06
C ASN A 100 2.54 9.17 9.50
N TYR A 101 1.85 8.07 9.68
CA TYR A 101 1.51 7.51 11.00
C TYR A 101 2.60 6.56 11.53
N ILE A 102 3.30 5.86 10.64
CA ILE A 102 4.32 4.85 10.94
C ILE A 102 5.70 5.42 10.57
N SER A 103 6.11 6.46 11.25
CA SER A 103 7.41 7.13 11.06
C SER A 103 7.88 7.73 12.41
N GLY A 104 9.12 8.17 12.47
CA GLY A 104 9.64 8.84 13.68
C GLY A 104 9.65 7.96 14.94
N GLY A 105 9.60 6.64 14.81
CA GLY A 105 9.51 5.70 15.94
C GLY A 105 8.10 5.28 16.30
N ASN A 106 7.07 5.78 15.63
CA ASN A 106 5.70 5.32 15.79
C ASN A 106 5.48 3.96 15.12
N PHE A 107 4.77 3.07 15.78
CA PHE A 107 4.41 1.74 15.29
C PHE A 107 3.05 1.31 15.83
N LEU A 108 2.45 0.29 15.23
CA LEU A 108 1.19 -0.28 15.70
C LEU A 108 1.45 -1.39 16.71
N ASN A 109 0.56 -1.53 17.70
CA ASN A 109 0.51 -2.74 18.49
C ASN A 109 0.07 -3.94 17.62
N GLU A 110 0.28 -5.15 18.10
CA GLU A 110 0.02 -6.38 17.33
C GLU A 110 -1.44 -6.50 16.88
N LYS A 111 -2.40 -6.14 17.74
CA LYS A 111 -3.83 -6.17 17.39
C LYS A 111 -4.13 -5.27 16.20
N MET A 112 -3.61 -4.04 16.21
CA MET A 112 -3.83 -3.08 15.12
C MET A 112 -3.12 -3.51 13.84
N ALA A 113 -1.89 -4.02 13.95
CA ALA A 113 -1.16 -4.57 12.81
C ALA A 113 -1.88 -5.77 12.18
N LYS A 114 -2.51 -6.65 12.99
CA LYS A 114 -3.38 -7.74 12.50
C LYS A 114 -4.54 -7.21 11.66
N ILE A 115 -5.26 -6.19 12.15
CA ILE A 115 -6.41 -5.62 11.43
C ILE A 115 -5.97 -5.02 10.10
N VAL A 116 -4.92 -4.19 10.10
CA VAL A 116 -4.38 -3.58 8.88
C VAL A 116 -3.98 -4.66 7.88
N SER A 117 -3.20 -5.64 8.32
CA SER A 117 -2.70 -6.72 7.46
C SER A 117 -3.80 -7.64 6.95
N TRP A 118 -4.84 -7.90 7.76
CA TRP A 118 -6.04 -8.61 7.35
C TRP A 118 -6.76 -7.90 6.20
N ILE A 119 -6.99 -6.59 6.35
CA ILE A 119 -7.65 -5.77 5.32
C ILE A 119 -6.80 -5.75 4.04
N VAL A 120 -5.48 -5.56 4.15
CA VAL A 120 -4.56 -5.58 3.01
C VAL A 120 -4.57 -6.96 2.34
N SER A 121 -4.51 -8.05 3.10
CA SER A 121 -4.55 -9.42 2.55
C SER A 121 -5.85 -9.68 1.78
N LYS A 122 -7.01 -9.27 2.33
CA LYS A 122 -8.31 -9.35 1.63
C LYS A 122 -8.31 -8.56 0.32
N ALA A 123 -7.74 -7.36 0.34
CA ALA A 123 -7.63 -6.53 -0.86
C ALA A 123 -6.72 -7.16 -1.93
N ILE A 124 -5.58 -7.70 -1.52
CA ILE A 124 -4.65 -8.34 -2.46
C ILE A 124 -5.23 -9.65 -2.99
N MET A 125 -5.90 -10.45 -2.16
CA MET A 125 -6.65 -11.62 -2.61
C MET A 125 -7.64 -11.24 -3.71
N PHE A 126 -8.41 -10.18 -3.49
CA PHE A 126 -9.39 -9.70 -4.47
C PHE A 126 -8.77 -9.34 -5.83
N ILE A 127 -7.61 -8.66 -5.87
CA ILE A 127 -6.98 -8.34 -7.15
C ILE A 127 -6.27 -9.55 -7.79
N HIS A 128 -5.76 -10.49 -6.99
CA HIS A 128 -5.23 -11.75 -7.50
C HIS A 128 -6.33 -12.57 -8.20
N GLU A 129 -7.57 -12.59 -7.68
CA GLU A 129 -8.73 -13.20 -8.32
C GLU A 129 -9.15 -12.50 -9.63
N LEU A 130 -8.68 -11.28 -9.85
CA LEU A 130 -8.82 -10.54 -11.11
C LEU A 130 -7.60 -10.69 -12.02
N ASP A 131 -6.70 -11.63 -11.76
CA ASP A 131 -5.43 -11.78 -12.46
C ASP A 131 -4.60 -10.48 -12.49
N ILE A 132 -4.55 -9.77 -11.36
CA ILE A 132 -3.74 -8.57 -11.17
C ILE A 132 -2.82 -8.80 -9.98
N ALA A 133 -1.50 -8.60 -10.16
CA ALA A 133 -0.55 -8.45 -9.06
C ALA A 133 -0.35 -6.95 -8.76
N HIS A 134 -0.21 -6.61 -7.48
CA HIS A 134 -0.04 -5.23 -7.03
C HIS A 134 1.35 -4.67 -7.33
N GLY A 135 2.38 -5.42 -6.98
CA GLY A 135 3.79 -5.12 -7.26
C GLY A 135 4.42 -4.01 -6.42
N ARG A 136 3.67 -3.37 -5.47
CA ARG A 136 4.21 -2.30 -4.61
C ARG A 136 3.43 -2.11 -3.31
N ILE A 137 3.22 -3.18 -2.57
CA ILE A 137 2.60 -3.14 -1.24
C ILE A 137 3.60 -2.48 -0.26
N SER A 138 3.21 -1.39 0.40
CA SER A 138 4.00 -0.68 1.42
C SER A 138 3.13 0.34 2.14
N ILE A 139 3.56 0.82 3.32
CA ILE A 139 2.86 1.88 4.07
C ILE A 139 2.65 3.16 3.24
N LYS A 140 3.51 3.46 2.27
CA LYS A 140 3.40 4.61 1.36
C LYS A 140 2.24 4.50 0.36
N ASN A 141 1.70 3.31 0.16
CA ASN A 141 0.59 3.03 -0.75
C ASN A 141 -0.70 2.61 -0.03
N ILE A 142 -0.71 2.65 1.30
CA ILE A 142 -1.89 2.45 2.13
C ILE A 142 -2.29 3.79 2.69
N TYR A 143 -3.48 4.26 2.33
CA TYR A 143 -4.02 5.57 2.67
C TYR A 143 -5.17 5.45 3.65
N LEU A 144 -5.49 6.52 4.35
CA LEU A 144 -6.68 6.64 5.17
C LEU A 144 -7.65 7.66 4.55
N ASP A 145 -8.92 7.30 4.43
CA ASP A 145 -9.96 8.25 4.03
C ASP A 145 -10.32 9.18 5.21
N ARG A 146 -11.28 10.11 4.98
CA ARG A 146 -11.73 11.04 6.01
C ARG A 146 -12.22 10.36 7.31
N ASN A 147 -12.68 9.11 7.20
CA ASN A 147 -13.20 8.30 8.29
C ASN A 147 -12.18 7.29 8.82
N TYR A 148 -10.90 7.43 8.45
CA TYR A 148 -9.80 6.51 8.76
C TYR A 148 -10.03 5.08 8.24
N ASN A 149 -10.83 4.89 7.20
CA ASN A 149 -10.88 3.60 6.53
C ASN A 149 -9.65 3.44 5.65
N ILE A 150 -9.12 2.21 5.64
CA ILE A 150 -7.95 1.87 4.82
C ILE A 150 -8.33 1.86 3.34
N LYS A 151 -7.51 2.53 2.54
CA LYS A 151 -7.58 2.58 1.07
C LYS A 151 -6.20 2.27 0.49
N ILE A 152 -6.15 1.37 -0.47
CA ILE A 152 -4.91 0.96 -1.12
C ILE A 152 -4.77 1.67 -2.45
N GLY A 153 -3.62 2.29 -2.67
CA GLY A 153 -3.20 2.90 -3.91
C GLY A 153 -1.99 2.20 -4.51
N GLY A 154 -1.27 2.86 -5.42
CA GLY A 154 0.02 2.36 -5.92
C GLY A 154 -0.05 1.32 -7.05
N LEU A 155 -1.22 1.08 -7.63
CA LEU A 155 -1.41 0.15 -8.77
C LEU A 155 -0.67 0.56 -10.06
N ASP A 156 0.05 1.66 -10.07
CA ASP A 156 0.91 2.07 -11.19
C ASP A 156 2.04 1.05 -11.47
N SER A 157 2.41 0.26 -10.46
CA SER A 157 3.36 -0.86 -10.56
C SER A 157 2.67 -2.20 -10.83
N GLY A 158 1.35 -2.21 -10.84
CA GLY A 158 0.53 -3.41 -11.02
C GLY A 158 0.77 -4.13 -12.34
N LYS A 159 0.48 -5.42 -12.34
CA LYS A 159 0.66 -6.30 -13.48
C LYS A 159 -0.62 -7.09 -13.76
N MET A 160 -1.18 -6.95 -14.97
CA MET A 160 -2.21 -7.87 -15.46
C MET A 160 -1.57 -9.18 -15.89
N LEU A 161 -2.18 -10.29 -15.54
CA LEU A 161 -1.62 -11.64 -15.71
C LEU A 161 -2.42 -12.51 -16.68
N ASP A 162 -3.43 -11.95 -17.35
CA ASP A 162 -4.34 -12.65 -18.26
C ASP A 162 -3.64 -13.48 -19.37
N ASN A 163 -2.42 -13.09 -19.78
CA ASN A 163 -1.65 -13.78 -20.82
C ASN A 163 -0.24 -14.17 -20.35
N VAL A 164 -0.09 -14.41 -19.05
CA VAL A 164 1.19 -14.77 -18.45
C VAL A 164 1.19 -16.25 -18.11
N ASN A 165 2.31 -16.95 -18.30
CA ASN A 165 2.40 -18.37 -17.93
C ASN A 165 2.28 -18.58 -16.41
N LYS A 166 1.78 -19.75 -15.98
CA LYS A 166 1.47 -20.07 -14.58
C LYS A 166 2.66 -19.86 -13.62
N ASN A 167 3.86 -20.23 -14.03
CA ASN A 167 5.05 -20.09 -13.19
C ASN A 167 5.35 -18.61 -12.92
N LYS A 168 5.19 -17.76 -13.93
CA LYS A 168 5.42 -16.33 -13.80
C LYS A 168 4.30 -15.61 -13.05
N ILE A 169 3.05 -16.11 -13.14
CA ILE A 169 1.94 -15.65 -12.30
C ILE A 169 2.28 -15.90 -10.83
N LYS A 170 2.70 -17.14 -10.50
CA LYS A 170 3.12 -17.48 -9.15
C LYS A 170 4.25 -16.57 -8.65
N GLU A 171 5.24 -16.25 -9.47
CA GLU A 171 6.33 -15.32 -9.11
C GLU A 171 5.82 -13.92 -8.73
N TYR A 172 4.82 -13.40 -9.47
CA TYR A 172 4.23 -12.09 -9.14
C TYR A 172 3.44 -12.12 -7.83
N TYR A 173 2.68 -13.19 -7.58
CA TYR A 173 1.93 -13.34 -6.34
C TYR A 173 2.87 -13.50 -5.12
N LEU A 174 3.93 -14.28 -5.27
CA LEU A 174 4.96 -14.43 -4.23
C LEU A 174 5.66 -13.10 -3.90
N LYS A 175 5.84 -12.20 -4.87
CA LYS A 175 6.36 -10.85 -4.62
C LYS A 175 5.39 -10.01 -3.77
N ASP A 176 4.09 -10.09 -4.04
CA ASP A 176 3.10 -9.41 -3.23
C ASP A 176 3.03 -10.01 -1.81
N ILE A 177 3.12 -11.32 -1.67
CA ILE A 177 3.19 -12.02 -0.37
C ILE A 177 4.42 -11.58 0.42
N SER A 178 5.59 -11.58 -0.20
CA SER A 178 6.82 -11.12 0.46
C SER A 178 6.74 -9.63 0.85
N ALA A 179 6.12 -8.79 0.02
CA ALA A 179 5.92 -7.38 0.34
C ALA A 179 4.95 -7.18 1.53
N LEU A 180 3.96 -8.06 1.69
CA LEU A 180 3.10 -8.08 2.88
C LEU A 180 3.89 -8.47 4.14
N GLY A 181 4.82 -9.42 4.07
CA GLY A 181 5.71 -9.75 5.18
C GLY A 181 6.59 -8.56 5.62
N LEU A 182 7.13 -7.82 4.65
CA LEU A 182 7.87 -6.57 4.92
C LEU A 182 6.96 -5.50 5.55
N LEU A 183 5.73 -5.36 5.05
CA LEU A 183 4.74 -4.45 5.62
C LEU A 183 4.45 -4.78 7.08
N LEU A 184 4.24 -6.06 7.42
CA LEU A 184 4.00 -6.50 8.79
C LEU A 184 5.11 -6.07 9.74
N ILE A 185 6.37 -6.31 9.37
CA ILE A 185 7.52 -5.90 10.17
C ILE A 185 7.52 -4.38 10.33
N GLN A 186 7.28 -3.64 9.25
CA GLN A 186 7.27 -2.17 9.31
C GLN A 186 6.14 -1.62 10.20
N LEU A 187 4.94 -2.21 10.16
CA LEU A 187 3.83 -1.80 11.03
C LEU A 187 4.16 -1.99 12.51
N LEU A 188 4.87 -3.05 12.86
CA LEU A 188 5.18 -3.43 14.24
C LEU A 188 6.45 -2.81 14.79
N THR A 189 7.39 -2.43 13.94
CA THR A 189 8.69 -1.87 14.36
C THR A 189 8.82 -0.38 14.07
N GLY A 190 7.92 0.19 13.24
CA GLY A 190 8.05 1.56 12.73
C GLY A 190 9.19 1.76 11.74
N LYS A 191 9.91 0.70 11.34
CA LYS A 191 11.17 0.78 10.60
C LYS A 191 11.07 0.10 9.24
N ASP A 192 11.55 0.78 8.21
CA ASP A 192 11.75 0.17 6.88
C ASP A 192 13.07 -0.62 6.88
N LEU A 193 13.00 -1.92 6.62
CA LEU A 193 14.16 -2.82 6.61
C LEU A 193 15.23 -2.44 5.59
N PHE A 194 14.87 -1.65 4.58
CA PHE A 194 15.77 -1.21 3.52
C PHE A 194 16.17 0.25 3.63
N ASP A 195 15.74 0.95 4.68
CA ASP A 195 16.21 2.29 4.98
C ASP A 195 17.67 2.26 5.43
N SER A 196 18.43 3.29 5.07
CA SER A 196 19.84 3.44 5.47
C SER A 196 20.05 3.41 7.00
N ASN A 197 19.05 3.86 7.75
CA ASN A 197 19.07 3.88 9.22
C ASN A 197 18.79 2.50 9.85
N PHE A 198 18.27 1.53 9.11
CA PHE A 198 18.04 0.16 9.59
C PHE A 198 19.31 -0.70 9.53
N GLY A 199 20.28 -0.32 8.70
CA GLY A 199 21.53 -1.03 8.52
C GLY A 199 21.86 -1.33 7.05
N ASN A 200 22.63 -2.39 6.83
CA ASN A 200 23.04 -2.73 5.46
C ASN A 200 21.93 -3.48 4.70
N ALA A 201 21.28 -2.80 3.76
CA ALA A 201 20.22 -3.38 2.94
C ALA A 201 20.62 -4.70 2.22
N ASN A 202 21.91 -4.86 1.88
CA ASN A 202 22.40 -6.10 1.25
C ASN A 202 22.44 -7.25 2.25
N LEU A 203 22.76 -6.98 3.53
CA LEU A 203 22.69 -8.00 4.59
C LEU A 203 21.25 -8.46 4.82
N VAL A 204 20.29 -7.52 4.86
CA VAL A 204 18.86 -7.84 4.98
C VAL A 204 18.39 -8.70 3.79
N LYS A 205 18.71 -8.29 2.56
CA LYS A 205 18.38 -9.09 1.35
C LYS A 205 18.97 -10.49 1.40
N LYS A 206 20.23 -10.61 1.84
CA LYS A 206 20.89 -11.93 2.01
C LYS A 206 20.17 -12.75 3.07
N ALA A 207 19.87 -12.17 4.23
CA ALA A 207 19.18 -12.86 5.32
C ALA A 207 17.80 -13.37 4.90
N ILE A 208 17.02 -12.55 4.15
CA ILE A 208 15.75 -13.00 3.56
C ILE A 208 15.97 -14.15 2.56
N SER A 209 17.02 -14.08 1.74
CA SER A 209 17.36 -15.17 0.82
C SER A 209 17.76 -16.47 1.55
N ASP A 210 18.38 -16.37 2.72
CA ASP A 210 18.78 -17.52 3.51
C ASP A 210 17.58 -18.20 4.20
N ILE A 211 16.48 -17.48 4.46
CA ILE A 211 15.20 -18.08 4.92
C ILE A 211 14.69 -19.12 3.90
N LYS A 212 14.81 -18.85 2.59
CA LYS A 212 14.45 -19.83 1.54
C LYS A 212 15.23 -21.14 1.62
N LYS A 213 16.41 -21.11 2.25
CA LYS A 213 17.26 -22.27 2.48
C LYS A 213 17.05 -22.91 3.87
N GLY A 214 16.04 -22.45 4.62
CA GLY A 214 15.72 -22.93 5.96
C GLY A 214 16.55 -22.28 7.08
N ASN A 215 17.25 -21.18 6.82
CA ASN A 215 18.05 -20.48 7.82
C ASN A 215 17.51 -19.06 8.07
N SER A 216 16.67 -18.92 9.09
CA SER A 216 16.06 -17.65 9.51
C SER A 216 16.85 -16.92 10.62
N LYS A 217 17.80 -17.62 11.28
CA LYS A 217 18.51 -17.10 12.45
C LYS A 217 19.08 -15.70 12.24
N LYS A 218 19.83 -15.50 11.14
CA LYS A 218 20.48 -14.23 10.85
C LYS A 218 19.48 -13.09 10.59
N PHE A 219 18.34 -13.41 9.98
CA PHE A 219 17.27 -12.46 9.75
C PHE A 219 16.72 -11.94 11.09
N TRP A 220 16.36 -12.83 12.01
CA TRP A 220 15.83 -12.43 13.32
C TRP A 220 16.85 -11.74 14.20
N GLU A 221 18.13 -12.11 14.12
CA GLU A 221 19.20 -11.35 14.77
C GLU A 221 19.20 -9.87 14.30
N ILE A 222 19.12 -9.64 12.98
CA ILE A 222 19.07 -8.27 12.42
C ILE A 222 17.83 -7.52 12.92
N ILE A 223 16.66 -8.17 12.92
CA ILE A 223 15.43 -7.54 13.40
C ILE A 223 15.55 -7.16 14.88
N LYS A 224 15.98 -8.09 15.74
CA LYS A 224 16.15 -7.88 17.19
C LYS A 224 17.21 -6.83 17.54
N MET A 225 18.24 -6.67 16.74
CA MET A 225 19.25 -5.60 16.93
C MET A 225 18.70 -4.21 16.61
N ASN A 226 17.66 -4.12 15.79
CA ASN A 226 17.13 -2.86 15.31
C ASN A 226 15.74 -2.53 15.84
N SER A 227 15.12 -3.41 16.63
CA SER A 227 13.76 -3.20 17.18
C SER A 227 13.61 -3.92 18.51
N ASP A 228 12.97 -3.25 19.47
CA ASP A 228 12.59 -3.82 20.77
C ASP A 228 11.26 -4.61 20.70
N TYR A 229 10.62 -4.73 19.51
CA TYR A 229 9.40 -5.49 19.38
C TYR A 229 9.64 -6.99 19.52
N ASN A 230 8.88 -7.63 20.41
CA ASN A 230 8.92 -9.08 20.62
C ASN A 230 7.90 -9.77 19.72
N PHE A 231 8.38 -10.41 18.66
CA PHE A 231 7.55 -11.19 17.75
C PHE A 231 7.08 -12.48 18.43
N THR A 232 5.79 -12.79 18.29
CA THR A 232 5.26 -14.10 18.70
C THR A 232 5.73 -15.19 17.75
N LEU A 233 5.79 -16.44 18.22
CA LEU A 233 6.24 -17.57 17.40
C LEU A 233 5.37 -17.74 16.16
N GLU A 234 4.07 -17.57 16.28
CA GLU A 234 3.12 -17.63 15.18
C GLU A 234 3.36 -16.55 14.13
N LEU A 235 3.77 -15.35 14.56
CA LEU A 235 4.10 -14.26 13.65
C LEU A 235 5.46 -14.48 12.97
N GLU A 236 6.45 -14.94 13.71
CA GLU A 236 7.75 -15.34 13.15
C GLU A 236 7.56 -16.42 12.07
N GLU A 237 6.77 -17.47 12.36
CA GLU A 237 6.43 -18.54 11.42
C GLU A 237 5.75 -18.01 10.16
N LEU A 238 4.73 -17.14 10.31
CA LEU A 238 4.02 -16.54 9.19
C LEU A 238 4.98 -15.77 8.27
N ILE A 239 5.82 -14.91 8.85
CA ILE A 239 6.79 -14.09 8.10
C ILE A 239 7.82 -14.99 7.40
N GLU A 240 8.35 -15.99 8.09
CA GLU A 240 9.29 -16.96 7.50
C GLU A 240 8.66 -17.72 6.34
N ASN A 241 7.43 -18.20 6.48
CA ASN A 241 6.71 -18.92 5.42
C ASN A 241 6.42 -18.03 4.20
N MET A 242 6.15 -16.74 4.40
CA MET A 242 6.03 -15.76 3.30
C MET A 242 7.36 -15.58 2.55
N PHE A 243 8.48 -15.40 3.27
CA PHE A 243 9.78 -15.18 2.64
C PHE A 243 10.39 -16.48 2.07
N ALA A 244 10.09 -17.62 2.66
CA ALA A 244 10.49 -18.94 2.15
C ALA A 244 9.68 -19.39 0.92
N GLU A 245 8.68 -18.61 0.49
CA GLU A 245 7.77 -18.95 -0.61
C GLU A 245 6.97 -20.24 -0.37
N LYS A 246 6.80 -20.63 0.91
CA LYS A 246 5.97 -21.76 1.32
C LYS A 246 4.48 -21.46 1.23
N ILE A 247 4.10 -20.19 1.41
CA ILE A 247 2.76 -19.66 1.18
C ILE A 247 2.73 -19.10 -0.25
N SER A 248 1.74 -19.49 -1.03
CA SER A 248 1.60 -19.06 -2.43
C SER A 248 0.26 -18.40 -2.76
N ASP A 249 -0.67 -18.39 -1.82
CA ASP A 249 -2.01 -17.78 -1.95
C ASP A 249 -2.34 -16.96 -0.70
N MET A 250 -3.02 -15.84 -0.89
CA MET A 250 -3.47 -14.98 0.22
C MET A 250 -4.46 -15.68 1.15
N ARG A 251 -5.18 -16.72 0.69
CA ARG A 251 -6.05 -17.53 1.53
C ARG A 251 -5.27 -18.30 2.59
N GLU A 252 -4.08 -18.79 2.26
CA GLU A 252 -3.20 -19.47 3.22
C GLU A 252 -2.77 -18.48 4.32
N ILE A 253 -2.48 -17.23 3.98
CA ILE A 253 -2.17 -16.16 4.94
C ILE A 253 -3.37 -15.89 5.85
N LEU A 254 -4.56 -15.68 5.27
CA LEU A 254 -5.78 -15.37 6.02
C LEU A 254 -6.22 -16.53 6.94
N ASN A 255 -5.84 -17.77 6.64
CA ASN A 255 -6.13 -18.96 7.45
C ASN A 255 -5.01 -19.31 8.44
N HIS A 256 -3.92 -18.55 8.48
CA HIS A 256 -2.81 -18.80 9.39
C HIS A 256 -3.22 -18.56 10.85
N SER A 257 -2.65 -19.34 11.78
CA SER A 257 -2.97 -19.28 13.22
C SER A 257 -2.85 -17.88 13.82
N TRP A 258 -1.89 -17.10 13.36
CA TRP A 258 -1.72 -15.71 13.79
C TRP A 258 -2.96 -14.82 13.54
N PHE A 259 -3.75 -15.13 12.52
CA PHE A 259 -5.00 -14.44 12.22
C PHE A 259 -6.24 -15.09 12.82
N SER A 260 -6.13 -16.20 13.60
CA SER A 260 -7.26 -16.97 14.12
C SER A 260 -8.28 -16.13 14.86
N GLU A 261 -7.82 -15.20 15.70
CA GLU A 261 -8.67 -14.27 16.45
C GLU A 261 -9.55 -13.41 15.50
N ILE A 262 -8.95 -12.83 14.46
CA ILE A 262 -9.70 -11.96 13.51
C ILE A 262 -10.57 -12.78 12.57
N SER A 263 -10.11 -13.95 12.15
CA SER A 263 -10.88 -14.81 11.25
C SER A 263 -12.14 -15.39 11.89
N ALA A 264 -12.17 -15.49 13.21
CA ALA A 264 -13.31 -15.98 13.98
C ALA A 264 -14.37 -14.90 14.29
N LEU A 265 -14.07 -13.61 14.07
CA LEU A 265 -14.98 -12.51 14.37
C LEU A 265 -16.17 -12.51 13.40
N ASP A 266 -17.35 -12.25 13.95
CA ASP A 266 -18.48 -11.88 13.13
C ASP A 266 -18.33 -10.45 12.56
N GLN A 267 -19.24 -10.06 11.65
CA GLN A 267 -19.18 -8.74 11.00
C GLN A 267 -19.25 -7.59 12.01
N LYS A 268 -20.05 -7.71 13.06
CA LYS A 268 -20.26 -6.66 14.08
C LYS A 268 -19.00 -6.50 14.95
N GLU A 269 -18.42 -7.61 15.35
CA GLU A 269 -17.17 -7.64 16.11
C GLU A 269 -16.01 -7.07 15.29
N PHE A 270 -15.90 -7.44 14.02
CA PHE A 270 -14.88 -6.90 13.13
C PHE A 270 -15.03 -5.38 12.93
N GLU A 271 -16.27 -4.86 12.80
CA GLU A 271 -16.49 -3.41 12.74
C GLU A 271 -16.05 -2.71 14.05
N LYS A 272 -16.25 -3.32 15.22
CA LYS A 272 -15.74 -2.78 16.50
C LYS A 272 -14.21 -2.70 16.50
N TYR A 273 -13.52 -3.73 16.02
CA TYR A 273 -12.05 -3.72 15.88
C TYR A 273 -11.57 -2.62 14.94
N LYS A 274 -12.29 -2.38 13.83
CA LYS A 274 -12.00 -1.27 12.92
C LYS A 274 -12.18 0.10 13.59
N GLU A 275 -13.19 0.28 14.43
CA GLU A 275 -13.38 1.53 15.17
C GLU A 275 -12.26 1.76 16.22
N GLU A 276 -11.75 0.72 16.85
CA GLU A 276 -10.57 0.81 17.71
C GLU A 276 -9.34 1.24 16.91
N LEU A 277 -9.10 0.66 15.73
CA LEU A 277 -8.01 1.06 14.83
C LEU A 277 -8.12 2.53 14.41
N LYS A 278 -9.33 2.98 14.04
CA LYS A 278 -9.58 4.39 13.69
C LYS A 278 -9.28 5.33 14.85
N SER A 279 -9.64 4.92 16.06
CA SER A 279 -9.36 5.68 17.28
C SER A 279 -7.85 5.83 17.51
N GLU A 280 -7.08 4.78 17.23
CA GLU A 280 -5.62 4.80 17.35
C GLU A 280 -4.97 5.76 16.34
N PHE A 281 -5.39 5.71 15.07
CA PHE A 281 -4.91 6.67 14.07
C PHE A 281 -5.25 8.12 14.42
N LYS A 282 -6.43 8.37 15.01
CA LYS A 282 -6.78 9.71 15.51
C LYS A 282 -5.83 10.20 16.59
N LYS A 283 -5.47 9.32 17.53
CA LYS A 283 -4.52 9.67 18.61
C LYS A 283 -3.13 9.97 18.04
N MET A 284 -2.65 9.15 17.10
CA MET A 284 -1.37 9.39 16.45
C MET A 284 -1.33 10.76 15.76
N GLU A 285 -2.36 11.13 15.00
CA GLU A 285 -2.48 12.41 14.32
C GLU A 285 -2.51 13.61 15.30
N MET A 286 -3.18 13.46 16.45
CA MET A 286 -3.21 14.49 17.49
C MET A 286 -1.85 14.71 18.16
N ASN A 287 -1.08 13.64 18.35
CA ASN A 287 0.24 13.71 18.96
C ASN A 287 1.27 14.40 18.06
N GLU A 288 1.22 14.19 16.74
CA GLU A 288 2.06 14.89 15.78
C GLU A 288 1.79 16.40 15.78
N ASN A 289 0.52 16.81 15.79
CA ASN A 289 0.13 18.22 15.81
C ASN A 289 0.50 18.94 17.12
N ASN A 290 0.70 18.23 18.22
CA ASN A 290 1.09 18.79 19.52
C ASN A 290 2.61 18.80 19.75
N GLY A 291 3.39 18.11 18.92
CA GLY A 291 4.85 18.04 19.01
C GLY A 291 5.58 19.15 18.25
N ASP A 292 4.88 19.91 17.42
CA ASP A 292 5.43 21.02 16.60
C ASP A 292 5.23 22.42 17.25
N ASN A 293 4.87 22.50 18.55
CA ASN A 293 4.75 23.77 19.29
C ASN A 293 5.90 23.99 20.29
#